data_ef952c37e4e76122389f17ad5efdff02
#
_entry.id   ef952c37e4e76122389f17ad5efdff02
#
_cell.length_a   1.000
_cell.length_b   1.000
_cell.length_c   1.000
_cell.angle_alpha   90.00
_cell.angle_beta   90.00
_cell.angle_gamma   90.00
#
_symmetry.space_group_name_H-M   'P 1'
#
loop_
_entity.id
_entity.type
_entity.pdbx_description
1 polymer ?
#
loop_
_entity_poly.entity_id
_entity_poly.type
_entity_poly.pdbx_seq_one_letter_code
_entity_poly.pdbx_strand_id
1 'polypeptide(L)'
;MPTASPHYNPNRPKPQEKHLVQLMLYRALFVYEFDKYAGQLRHVMLLYSRYPEGLVSTAQRPELMLRAIRMRNLLAYSEILYASEGVGMLDGLTPELLNEKNSNGVLWTRYTRPELNEVLSPIQNASPLERVYFFRFMQFLEKEHLLSKIGNKIKDNSGFASIWLDSLEDKIASGGIYCNLTLDTAAFADSPVTDVTLRFADTDAADTSNFRVGDIVVLYPYKENTEPNACAWMVERGTIADISVDGVRVALRNPQTDSRVFPQTDGIRWAIEHDLFDSSTNALYAGMHSFLTAPIRRRDMLLSQRMPEIDAGRCRKGDYGDFNTLVERAKQARELFLVIGPPGTGKTSFGLLNILREELLEADTSILLLSYTNRAVDEICSKLKEQGIDFIRIGSEISCDKAYHANLLRNKIQQCRTGDAVAGTLKDARVVCATTAALNSNVNLFKIKRFDLAIVDEASQILEPHLLGLMCARSGNADAISRFVLIGDHKQLPAVVQQTEAESRVTEPELLAI
;
A
#
# COMPACT_ATOMS: atom_id res chain seq x y z
N MET A 1 -39.49 10.93 -6.23
CA MET A 1 -38.80 10.26 -7.33
C MET A 1 -38.53 11.30 -8.40
N PRO A 2 -37.28 11.53 -8.85
CA PRO A 2 -37.05 12.44 -9.97
C PRO A 2 -37.68 11.83 -11.22
N THR A 3 -38.47 12.61 -11.94
CA THR A 3 -39.06 12.25 -13.22
C THR A 3 -37.95 11.82 -14.17
N ALA A 4 -38.04 10.62 -14.71
CA ALA A 4 -37.08 10.08 -15.66
C ALA A 4 -36.98 11.04 -16.86
N SER A 5 -35.74 11.38 -17.24
CA SER A 5 -35.48 12.16 -18.47
C SER A 5 -36.17 11.47 -19.66
N PRO A 6 -36.79 12.19 -20.60
CA PRO A 6 -37.51 11.61 -21.75
C PRO A 6 -36.63 10.74 -22.67
N HIS A 7 -35.32 10.62 -22.42
CA HIS A 7 -34.37 9.79 -23.15
C HIS A 7 -33.80 8.61 -22.29
N TYR A 8 -34.40 8.35 -21.12
CA TYR A 8 -33.94 7.22 -20.29
C TYR A 8 -34.55 5.92 -20.83
N ASN A 9 -33.72 5.08 -21.44
CA ASN A 9 -34.06 3.70 -21.79
C ASN A 9 -33.48 2.77 -20.73
N PRO A 10 -34.31 2.07 -19.91
CA PRO A 10 -33.83 1.17 -18.87
C PRO A 10 -33.08 -0.04 -19.43
N ASN A 11 -33.26 -0.39 -20.70
CA ASN A 11 -32.61 -1.52 -21.35
C ASN A 11 -31.26 -1.19 -21.97
N ARG A 12 -30.95 0.12 -22.15
CA ARG A 12 -29.73 0.57 -22.82
C ARG A 12 -28.95 1.58 -21.95
N PRO A 13 -27.67 1.30 -21.65
CA PRO A 13 -26.87 2.19 -20.85
C PRO A 13 -26.48 3.46 -21.63
N LYS A 14 -26.35 4.56 -20.91
CA LYS A 14 -25.67 5.74 -21.43
C LYS A 14 -24.16 5.60 -21.13
N PRO A 15 -23.28 5.66 -22.15
CA PRO A 15 -21.85 5.59 -21.93
C PRO A 15 -21.35 6.67 -20.97
N GLN A 16 -20.57 6.27 -19.96
CA GLN A 16 -19.91 7.22 -19.07
C GLN A 16 -18.64 7.75 -19.73
N GLU A 17 -18.31 9.01 -19.49
CA GLU A 17 -17.14 9.68 -20.10
C GLU A 17 -15.84 8.92 -19.83
N LYS A 18 -15.64 8.42 -18.60
CA LYS A 18 -14.46 7.63 -18.23
C LYS A 18 -14.30 6.35 -19.07
N HIS A 19 -15.39 5.67 -19.41
CA HIS A 19 -15.33 4.47 -20.26
C HIS A 19 -15.06 4.83 -21.71
N LEU A 20 -15.57 5.99 -22.17
CA LEU A 20 -15.24 6.50 -23.51
C LEU A 20 -13.77 6.90 -23.62
N VAL A 21 -13.22 7.56 -22.61
CA VAL A 21 -11.78 7.89 -22.55
C VAL A 21 -10.95 6.62 -22.63
N GLN A 22 -11.25 5.62 -21.80
CA GLN A 22 -10.56 4.33 -21.80
C GLN A 22 -10.62 3.64 -23.16
N LEU A 23 -11.80 3.63 -23.79
CA LEU A 23 -11.99 3.04 -25.13
C LEU A 23 -11.16 3.76 -26.19
N MET A 24 -11.09 5.10 -26.14
CA MET A 24 -10.28 5.89 -27.08
C MET A 24 -8.78 5.65 -26.88
N LEU A 25 -8.31 5.50 -25.64
CA LEU A 25 -6.93 5.14 -25.35
C LEU A 25 -6.60 3.73 -25.87
N TYR A 26 -7.45 2.73 -25.62
CA TYR A 26 -7.25 1.37 -26.16
C TYR A 26 -7.23 1.36 -27.68
N ARG A 27 -8.10 2.14 -28.33
CA ARG A 27 -8.07 2.29 -29.76
C ARG A 27 -6.74 2.89 -30.26
N ALA A 28 -6.25 3.91 -29.60
CA ALA A 28 -4.98 4.53 -29.96
C ALA A 28 -3.79 3.57 -29.78
N LEU A 29 -3.74 2.83 -28.68
CA LEU A 29 -2.74 1.80 -28.43
C LEU A 29 -2.81 0.69 -29.48
N PHE A 30 -4.01 0.22 -29.81
CA PHE A 30 -4.20 -0.79 -30.85
C PHE A 30 -3.67 -0.32 -32.22
N VAL A 31 -4.00 0.91 -32.61
CA VAL A 31 -3.55 1.50 -33.88
C VAL A 31 -2.03 1.65 -33.90
N TYR A 32 -1.43 2.02 -32.79
CA TYR A 32 0.02 2.19 -32.67
C TYR A 32 0.75 0.85 -32.73
N GLU A 33 0.32 -0.15 -31.97
CA GLU A 33 0.99 -1.45 -31.84
C GLU A 33 0.74 -2.35 -33.05
N PHE A 34 -0.49 -2.29 -33.61
CA PHE A 34 -0.92 -3.14 -34.71
C PHE A 34 -1.20 -2.34 -35.99
N ASP A 35 -0.25 -1.49 -36.39
CA ASP A 35 -0.39 -0.58 -37.53
C ASP A 35 -0.90 -1.26 -38.82
N LYS A 36 -0.39 -2.46 -39.14
CA LYS A 36 -0.85 -3.28 -40.28
C LYS A 36 -2.35 -3.63 -40.25
N TYR A 37 -2.99 -3.61 -39.08
CA TYR A 37 -4.42 -3.87 -38.90
C TYR A 37 -5.24 -2.60 -38.65
N ALA A 38 -4.58 -1.43 -38.51
CA ALA A 38 -5.24 -0.16 -38.19
C ALA A 38 -6.36 0.20 -39.16
N GLY A 39 -6.14 -0.06 -40.46
CA GLY A 39 -7.13 0.16 -41.51
C GLY A 39 -8.34 -0.78 -41.46
N GLN A 40 -8.26 -1.88 -40.71
CA GLN A 40 -9.35 -2.84 -40.55
C GLN A 40 -10.23 -2.52 -39.32
N LEU A 41 -9.76 -1.67 -38.41
CA LEU A 41 -10.49 -1.27 -37.22
C LEU A 41 -11.62 -0.28 -37.58
N ARG A 42 -12.81 -0.79 -37.84
CA ARG A 42 -13.98 0.01 -38.27
C ARG A 42 -14.82 0.54 -37.13
N HIS A 43 -14.95 -0.25 -36.06
CA HIS A 43 -15.83 0.07 -34.94
C HIS A 43 -15.12 -0.19 -33.61
N VAL A 44 -15.46 0.65 -32.64
CA VAL A 44 -15.13 0.45 -31.21
C VAL A 44 -16.44 0.48 -30.42
N MET A 45 -16.58 -0.45 -29.47
CA MET A 45 -17.84 -0.66 -28.76
C MET A 45 -17.59 -0.85 -27.28
N LEU A 46 -18.55 -0.43 -26.45
CA LEU A 46 -18.60 -0.71 -25.02
C LEU A 46 -19.66 -1.76 -24.74
N LEU A 47 -19.32 -2.77 -23.95
CA LEU A 47 -20.28 -3.77 -23.47
C LEU A 47 -20.58 -3.51 -21.98
N TYR A 48 -21.84 -3.25 -21.68
CA TYR A 48 -22.37 -3.15 -20.33
C TYR A 48 -23.20 -4.39 -20.01
N SER A 49 -22.61 -5.42 -19.47
CA SER A 49 -23.20 -6.76 -19.28
C SER A 49 -24.47 -6.80 -18.41
N ARG A 50 -24.73 -5.73 -17.62
CA ARG A 50 -25.93 -5.63 -16.78
C ARG A 50 -27.19 -5.17 -17.53
N TYR A 51 -27.06 -4.80 -18.80
CA TYR A 51 -28.18 -4.27 -19.58
C TYR A 51 -28.52 -5.22 -20.74
N PRO A 52 -29.81 -5.45 -21.03
CA PRO A 52 -30.21 -6.28 -22.16
C PRO A 52 -29.64 -5.80 -23.50
N GLU A 53 -29.65 -4.46 -23.72
CA GLU A 53 -29.06 -3.81 -24.90
C GLU A 53 -27.72 -3.17 -24.53
N GLY A 54 -26.83 -3.95 -23.87
CA GLY A 54 -25.61 -3.44 -23.28
C GLY A 54 -24.49 -3.13 -24.27
N LEU A 55 -24.57 -3.63 -25.51
CA LEU A 55 -23.57 -3.34 -26.54
C LEU A 55 -23.83 -1.97 -27.17
N VAL A 56 -22.94 -1.03 -26.93
CA VAL A 56 -23.08 0.36 -27.40
C VAL A 56 -21.94 0.71 -28.32
N SER A 57 -22.28 0.99 -29.60
CA SER A 57 -21.35 1.57 -30.56
C SER A 57 -21.11 3.04 -30.22
N THR A 58 -19.88 3.48 -30.30
CA THR A 58 -19.50 4.86 -29.99
C THR A 58 -18.83 5.52 -31.20
N ALA A 59 -19.11 6.81 -31.41
CA ALA A 59 -18.34 7.61 -32.36
C ALA A 59 -16.89 7.79 -31.85
N GLN A 60 -15.97 7.94 -32.78
CA GLN A 60 -14.60 8.29 -32.44
C GLN A 60 -14.57 9.70 -31.84
N ARG A 61 -13.89 9.84 -30.69
CA ARG A 61 -13.78 11.09 -29.94
C ARG A 61 -12.32 11.36 -29.58
N PRO A 62 -11.49 11.73 -30.57
CA PRO A 62 -10.04 11.94 -30.36
C PRO A 62 -9.76 13.06 -29.34
N GLU A 63 -10.66 14.01 -29.17
CA GLU A 63 -10.57 15.08 -28.17
C GLU A 63 -10.51 14.53 -26.73
N LEU A 64 -11.21 13.43 -26.45
CA LEU A 64 -11.16 12.79 -25.12
C LEU A 64 -9.80 12.13 -24.86
N MET A 65 -9.21 11.50 -25.87
CA MET A 65 -7.88 10.92 -25.81
C MET A 65 -6.83 12.01 -25.57
N LEU A 66 -6.84 13.08 -26.36
CA LEU A 66 -5.91 14.20 -26.21
C LEU A 66 -6.01 14.83 -24.81
N ARG A 67 -7.22 14.98 -24.30
CA ARG A 67 -7.46 15.50 -22.94
C ARG A 67 -6.88 14.56 -21.89
N ALA A 68 -7.05 13.24 -22.02
CA ALA A 68 -6.50 12.26 -21.11
C ALA A 68 -4.95 12.28 -21.11
N ILE A 69 -4.34 12.37 -22.29
CA ILE A 69 -2.88 12.47 -22.43
C ILE A 69 -2.35 13.77 -21.80
N ARG A 70 -3.01 14.89 -22.03
CA ARG A 70 -2.65 16.18 -21.39
C ARG A 70 -2.73 16.10 -19.87
N MET A 71 -3.78 15.49 -19.34
CA MET A 71 -3.95 15.31 -17.90
C MET A 71 -2.85 14.42 -17.32
N ARG A 72 -2.56 13.29 -17.97
CA ARG A 72 -1.47 12.40 -17.56
C ARG A 72 -0.12 13.13 -17.56
N ASN A 73 0.17 13.90 -18.61
CA ASN A 73 1.43 14.64 -18.69
C ASN A 73 1.52 15.74 -17.62
N LEU A 74 0.42 16.40 -17.30
CA LEU A 74 0.35 17.39 -16.22
C LEU A 74 0.61 16.75 -14.87
N LEU A 75 0.02 15.57 -14.59
CA LEU A 75 0.28 14.83 -13.35
C LEU A 75 1.74 14.40 -13.25
N ALA A 76 2.30 13.78 -14.29
CA ALA A 76 3.70 13.35 -14.32
C ALA A 76 4.67 14.54 -14.15
N TYR A 77 4.39 15.67 -14.80
CA TYR A 77 5.17 16.90 -14.62
C TYR A 77 5.10 17.40 -13.17
N SER A 78 3.92 17.37 -12.57
CA SER A 78 3.74 17.80 -11.18
C SER A 78 4.50 16.90 -10.20
N GLU A 79 4.48 15.59 -10.40
CA GLU A 79 5.24 14.62 -9.60
C GLU A 79 6.76 14.92 -9.69
N ILE A 80 7.29 15.13 -10.90
CA ILE A 80 8.70 15.47 -11.11
C ILE A 80 9.04 16.82 -10.46
N LEU A 81 8.19 17.82 -10.59
CA LEU A 81 8.40 19.14 -10.02
C LEU A 81 8.42 19.08 -8.48
N TYR A 82 7.51 18.31 -7.87
CA TYR A 82 7.54 18.07 -6.43
C TYR A 82 8.81 17.37 -5.99
N ALA A 83 9.21 16.31 -6.68
CA ALA A 83 10.42 15.56 -6.36
C ALA A 83 11.68 16.42 -6.44
N SER A 84 11.77 17.33 -7.41
CA SER A 84 12.94 18.17 -7.65
C SER A 84 12.97 19.44 -6.79
N GLU A 85 11.90 20.21 -6.78
CA GLU A 85 11.86 21.57 -6.23
C GLU A 85 11.10 21.69 -4.90
N GLY A 86 10.32 20.66 -4.51
CA GLY A 86 9.52 20.67 -3.28
C GLY A 86 8.35 21.66 -3.31
N VAL A 87 8.11 22.28 -4.45
CA VAL A 87 6.96 23.17 -4.71
C VAL A 87 6.07 22.55 -5.76
N GLY A 88 4.80 22.73 -5.61
CA GLY A 88 3.88 22.14 -6.55
C GLY A 88 2.51 22.75 -6.54
N MET A 89 1.64 22.20 -7.37
CA MET A 89 0.30 22.72 -7.60
C MET A 89 -0.60 22.70 -6.36
N LEU A 90 -0.34 21.82 -5.37
CA LEU A 90 -1.19 21.69 -4.18
C LEU A 90 -1.31 22.98 -3.39
N ASP A 91 -0.28 23.81 -3.40
CA ASP A 91 -0.24 25.05 -2.63
C ASP A 91 -1.29 26.08 -3.10
N GLY A 92 -1.54 26.14 -4.39
CA GLY A 92 -2.51 27.06 -4.99
C GLY A 92 -3.80 26.43 -5.46
N LEU A 93 -4.02 25.13 -5.27
CA LEU A 93 -5.22 24.46 -5.73
C LEU A 93 -6.47 24.90 -4.96
N THR A 94 -7.51 25.23 -5.70
CA THR A 94 -8.85 25.48 -5.17
C THR A 94 -9.87 24.60 -5.87
N PRO A 95 -11.02 24.30 -5.24
CA PRO A 95 -12.09 23.57 -5.92
C PRO A 95 -12.51 24.24 -7.23
N GLU A 96 -12.48 25.57 -7.29
CA GLU A 96 -12.85 26.36 -8.46
C GLU A 96 -11.87 26.14 -9.62
N LEU A 97 -10.57 26.08 -9.37
CA LEU A 97 -9.55 25.76 -10.38
C LEU A 97 -9.73 24.36 -10.97
N LEU A 98 -10.21 23.41 -10.16
CA LEU A 98 -10.48 22.03 -10.59
C LEU A 98 -11.83 21.90 -11.31
N ASN A 99 -12.64 22.94 -11.37
CA ASN A 99 -13.93 22.99 -12.05
C ASN A 99 -13.79 23.39 -13.52
N GLU A 100 -13.08 22.61 -14.32
CA GLU A 100 -12.83 22.90 -15.73
C GLU A 100 -14.09 23.23 -16.56
N LYS A 101 -15.23 22.64 -16.19
CA LYS A 101 -16.50 22.80 -16.93
C LYS A 101 -17.31 23.99 -16.41
N ASN A 102 -16.78 24.75 -15.45
CA ASN A 102 -17.51 25.83 -14.76
C ASN A 102 -18.92 25.39 -14.33
N SER A 103 -19.01 24.15 -13.85
CA SER A 103 -20.27 23.55 -13.42
C SER A 103 -20.78 24.28 -12.17
N ASN A 104 -22.06 24.62 -12.16
CA ASN A 104 -22.74 25.22 -11.01
C ASN A 104 -23.99 24.44 -10.58
N GLY A 105 -24.19 23.26 -11.17
CA GLY A 105 -25.33 22.39 -10.88
C GLY A 105 -25.25 21.72 -9.51
N VAL A 106 -26.32 21.02 -9.13
CA VAL A 106 -26.48 20.34 -7.84
C VAL A 106 -25.33 19.35 -7.55
N LEU A 107 -24.84 18.62 -8.56
CA LEU A 107 -23.72 17.68 -8.39
C LEU A 107 -22.46 18.40 -7.94
N TRP A 108 -22.14 19.53 -8.54
CA TRP A 108 -20.98 20.33 -8.15
C TRP A 108 -21.14 20.93 -6.77
N THR A 109 -22.24 21.67 -6.53
CA THR A 109 -22.43 22.43 -5.30
C THR A 109 -22.64 21.56 -4.07
N ARG A 110 -23.32 20.41 -4.22
CA ARG A 110 -23.70 19.56 -3.08
C ARG A 110 -22.72 18.41 -2.80
N TYR A 111 -21.97 17.97 -3.81
CA TYR A 111 -21.09 16.79 -3.66
C TYR A 111 -19.64 17.10 -4.02
N THR A 112 -19.34 17.43 -5.28
CA THR A 112 -17.94 17.51 -5.75
C THR A 112 -17.16 18.64 -5.08
N ARG A 113 -17.71 19.85 -5.01
CA ARG A 113 -17.05 20.99 -4.37
C ARG A 113 -16.78 20.77 -2.88
N PRO A 114 -17.73 20.29 -2.06
CA PRO A 114 -17.46 19.93 -0.67
C PRO A 114 -16.37 18.85 -0.51
N GLU A 115 -16.40 17.77 -1.31
CA GLU A 115 -15.37 16.71 -1.28
C GLU A 115 -13.98 17.27 -1.59
N LEU A 116 -13.86 18.11 -2.63
CA LEU A 116 -12.58 18.76 -2.94
C LEU A 116 -12.12 19.70 -1.81
N ASN A 117 -13.06 20.39 -1.19
CA ASN A 117 -12.76 21.30 -0.09
C ASN A 117 -12.29 20.55 1.17
N GLU A 118 -12.83 19.35 1.45
CA GLU A 118 -12.34 18.49 2.54
C GLU A 118 -10.87 18.11 2.36
N VAL A 119 -10.43 17.91 1.13
CA VAL A 119 -9.04 17.58 0.82
C VAL A 119 -8.13 18.80 0.85
N LEU A 120 -8.55 19.92 0.26
CA LEU A 120 -7.69 21.08 0.04
C LEU A 120 -7.65 22.05 1.24
N SER A 121 -8.74 22.22 1.97
CA SER A 121 -8.78 23.22 3.05
C SER A 121 -7.82 22.90 4.22
N PRO A 122 -7.53 21.66 4.61
CA PRO A 122 -6.50 21.39 5.62
C PRO A 122 -5.11 21.87 5.20
N ILE A 123 -4.76 21.73 3.91
CA ILE A 123 -3.48 22.20 3.38
C ILE A 123 -3.43 23.73 3.39
N GLN A 124 -4.51 24.40 2.98
CA GLN A 124 -4.59 25.85 2.93
C GLN A 124 -4.59 26.51 4.30
N ASN A 125 -5.21 25.87 5.31
CA ASN A 125 -5.36 26.38 6.67
C ASN A 125 -4.24 25.93 7.63
N ALA A 126 -3.28 25.15 7.15
CA ALA A 126 -2.15 24.70 7.95
C ALA A 126 -1.29 25.90 8.42
N SER A 127 -0.78 25.85 9.65
CA SER A 127 0.18 26.82 10.17
C SER A 127 1.49 26.81 9.37
N PRO A 128 2.33 27.85 9.44
CA PRO A 128 3.60 27.85 8.72
C PRO A 128 4.48 26.62 8.99
N LEU A 129 4.58 26.20 10.25
CA LEU A 129 5.34 25.01 10.64
C LEU A 129 4.75 23.73 10.04
N GLU A 130 3.43 23.54 10.14
CA GLU A 130 2.72 22.38 9.57
C GLU A 130 2.87 22.33 8.04
N ARG A 131 2.84 23.49 7.37
CA ARG A 131 3.05 23.57 5.92
C ARG A 131 4.45 23.13 5.53
N VAL A 132 5.48 23.66 6.22
CA VAL A 132 6.87 23.27 5.98
C VAL A 132 7.04 21.78 6.18
N TYR A 133 6.56 21.24 7.30
CA TYR A 133 6.61 19.82 7.60
C TYR A 133 5.91 18.98 6.52
N PHE A 134 4.67 19.32 6.18
CA PHE A 134 3.89 18.63 5.18
C PHE A 134 4.58 18.62 3.80
N PHE A 135 4.97 19.78 3.29
CA PHE A 135 5.55 19.87 1.95
C PHE A 135 6.93 19.22 1.85
N ARG A 136 7.72 19.24 2.93
CA ARG A 136 9.01 18.54 2.96
C ARG A 136 8.84 17.02 2.90
N PHE A 137 7.91 16.48 3.65
CA PHE A 137 7.61 15.06 3.54
C PHE A 137 6.97 14.71 2.18
N MET A 138 6.13 15.56 1.63
CA MET A 138 5.61 15.36 0.27
C MET A 138 6.73 15.33 -0.77
N GLN A 139 7.69 16.24 -0.69
CA GLN A 139 8.87 16.21 -1.56
C GLN A 139 9.67 14.92 -1.40
N PHE A 140 9.94 14.53 -0.15
CA PHE A 140 10.64 13.28 0.15
C PHE A 140 9.90 12.07 -0.45
N LEU A 141 8.60 11.97 -0.25
CA LEU A 141 7.79 10.85 -0.75
C LEU A 141 7.74 10.81 -2.29
N GLU A 142 7.58 11.96 -2.95
CA GLU A 142 7.60 12.03 -4.40
C GLU A 142 8.96 11.64 -4.98
N LYS A 143 10.04 12.06 -4.32
CA LYS A 143 11.38 11.69 -4.75
C LYS A 143 11.65 10.20 -4.55
N GLU A 144 11.24 9.60 -3.41
CA GLU A 144 11.30 8.15 -3.18
C GLU A 144 10.50 7.39 -4.24
N HIS A 145 9.27 7.86 -4.52
CA HIS A 145 8.41 7.25 -5.52
C HIS A 145 9.01 7.33 -6.94
N LEU A 146 9.56 8.48 -7.31
CA LEU A 146 10.22 8.67 -8.59
C LEU A 146 11.46 7.74 -8.70
N LEU A 147 12.32 7.74 -7.68
CA LEU A 147 13.52 6.90 -7.66
C LEU A 147 13.19 5.40 -7.64
N SER A 148 12.12 4.99 -6.99
CA SER A 148 11.68 3.60 -7.04
C SER A 148 11.29 3.17 -8.47
N LYS A 149 10.76 4.09 -9.26
CA LYS A 149 10.37 3.84 -10.66
C LYS A 149 11.55 3.83 -11.62
N ILE A 150 12.39 4.87 -11.56
CA ILE A 150 13.47 5.09 -12.54
C ILE A 150 14.86 4.69 -12.05
N GLY A 151 14.95 4.28 -10.78
CA GLY A 151 16.23 3.94 -10.15
C GLY A 151 17.01 5.15 -9.65
N ASN A 152 18.11 4.84 -8.97
CA ASN A 152 19.10 5.81 -8.52
C ASN A 152 20.48 5.41 -9.05
N LYS A 153 21.01 6.15 -10.01
CA LYS A 153 22.32 5.86 -10.64
C LYS A 153 23.47 5.86 -9.63
N ILE A 154 23.36 6.65 -8.54
CA ILE A 154 24.40 6.71 -7.49
C ILE A 154 24.44 5.39 -6.69
N LYS A 155 23.28 4.72 -6.55
CA LYS A 155 23.14 3.43 -5.84
C LYS A 155 23.19 2.22 -6.79
N ASP A 156 23.48 2.46 -8.06
CA ASP A 156 23.50 1.42 -9.12
C ASP A 156 22.19 0.60 -9.15
N ASN A 157 21.07 1.32 -9.09
CA ASN A 157 19.74 0.74 -9.07
C ASN A 157 18.89 1.34 -10.19
N SER A 158 18.41 0.49 -11.10
CA SER A 158 17.58 0.89 -12.25
C SER A 158 16.09 1.03 -11.91
N GLY A 159 15.68 0.70 -10.68
CA GLY A 159 14.28 0.77 -10.25
C GLY A 159 13.37 -0.20 -11.02
N PHE A 160 12.08 0.01 -10.93
CA PHE A 160 11.09 -0.86 -11.62
C PHE A 160 11.02 -0.61 -13.14
N ALA A 161 11.57 0.50 -13.64
CA ALA A 161 11.70 0.71 -15.07
C ALA A 161 12.67 -0.29 -15.73
N SER A 162 13.50 -0.97 -14.96
CA SER A 162 14.39 -2.06 -15.41
C SER A 162 13.65 -3.10 -16.25
N ILE A 163 12.40 -3.42 -15.91
CA ILE A 163 11.58 -4.38 -16.66
C ILE A 163 11.45 -4.02 -18.15
N TRP A 164 11.48 -2.72 -18.48
CA TRP A 164 11.35 -2.20 -19.84
C TRP A 164 12.66 -1.72 -20.45
N LEU A 165 13.64 -1.31 -19.63
CA LEU A 165 14.79 -0.54 -20.07
C LEU A 165 16.11 -1.29 -19.97
N ASP A 166 16.26 -2.20 -19.01
CA ASP A 166 17.52 -2.90 -18.77
C ASP A 166 17.71 -4.06 -19.75
N SER A 167 18.97 -4.31 -20.09
CA SER A 167 19.36 -5.50 -20.87
C SER A 167 19.12 -6.79 -20.06
N LEU A 168 19.01 -7.92 -20.75
CA LEU A 168 18.91 -9.22 -20.07
C LEU A 168 20.13 -9.49 -19.18
N GLU A 169 21.33 -9.09 -19.63
CA GLU A 169 22.56 -9.25 -18.86
C GLU A 169 22.52 -8.48 -17.54
N ASP A 170 22.05 -7.22 -17.55
CA ASP A 170 21.92 -6.39 -16.35
C ASP A 170 20.87 -6.97 -15.38
N LYS A 171 19.75 -7.45 -15.90
CA LYS A 171 18.69 -8.10 -15.11
C LYS A 171 19.20 -9.38 -14.43
N ILE A 172 19.97 -10.19 -15.11
CA ILE A 172 20.57 -11.40 -14.55
C ILE A 172 21.64 -11.02 -13.52
N ALA A 173 22.51 -10.06 -13.83
CA ALA A 173 23.57 -9.61 -12.92
C ALA A 173 23.02 -9.03 -11.62
N SER A 174 21.88 -8.32 -11.68
CA SER A 174 21.17 -7.79 -10.51
C SER A 174 20.32 -8.82 -9.77
N GLY A 175 20.16 -10.05 -10.31
CA GLY A 175 19.23 -11.06 -9.78
C GLY A 175 17.75 -10.67 -9.90
N GLY A 176 17.43 -9.71 -10.78
CA GLY A 176 16.09 -9.12 -10.92
C GLY A 176 15.15 -9.89 -11.86
N ILE A 177 15.62 -10.98 -12.47
CA ILE A 177 14.83 -11.81 -13.36
C ILE A 177 15.08 -13.30 -13.11
N TYR A 178 14.01 -14.08 -13.07
CA TYR A 178 14.07 -15.50 -13.39
C TYR A 178 13.68 -15.70 -14.85
N CYS A 179 14.47 -16.35 -15.62
CA CYS A 179 14.19 -16.70 -17.01
C CYS A 179 14.41 -18.19 -17.27
N ASN A 180 14.11 -18.64 -18.49
CA ASN A 180 14.22 -20.04 -18.89
C ASN A 180 13.38 -21.01 -18.04
N LEU A 181 12.27 -20.53 -17.52
CA LEU A 181 11.35 -21.34 -16.71
C LEU A 181 10.40 -22.15 -17.60
N THR A 182 9.99 -23.31 -17.12
CA THR A 182 8.97 -24.14 -17.76
C THR A 182 7.71 -24.18 -16.91
N LEU A 183 6.54 -24.12 -17.56
CA LEU A 183 5.26 -24.15 -16.90
C LEU A 183 4.93 -25.58 -16.42
N ASP A 184 4.61 -25.74 -15.14
CA ASP A 184 4.08 -27.00 -14.63
C ASP A 184 2.58 -27.11 -14.92
N THR A 185 2.23 -27.95 -15.87
CA THR A 185 0.85 -28.10 -16.36
C THR A 185 -0.04 -28.92 -15.44
N ALA A 186 0.52 -29.66 -14.49
CA ALA A 186 -0.24 -30.48 -13.55
C ALA A 186 -1.17 -29.64 -12.65
N ALA A 187 -0.85 -28.37 -12.44
CA ALA A 187 -1.63 -27.44 -11.61
C ALA A 187 -2.86 -26.83 -12.31
N PHE A 188 -3.07 -27.07 -13.63
CA PHE A 188 -4.17 -26.49 -14.41
C PHE A 188 -5.46 -27.33 -14.42
N ALA A 189 -5.53 -28.38 -13.62
CA ALA A 189 -6.72 -29.24 -13.54
C ALA A 189 -7.95 -28.50 -12.99
N ASP A 190 -7.75 -27.44 -12.21
CA ASP A 190 -8.81 -26.66 -11.58
C ASP A 190 -9.00 -25.31 -12.28
N SER A 191 -10.23 -25.03 -12.69
CA SER A 191 -10.63 -23.70 -13.18
C SER A 191 -11.48 -23.01 -12.10
N PRO A 192 -11.21 -21.75 -11.74
CA PRO A 192 -10.19 -20.84 -12.30
C PRO A 192 -8.78 -21.14 -11.79
N VAL A 193 -7.77 -20.85 -12.62
CA VAL A 193 -6.36 -20.93 -12.24
C VAL A 193 -6.05 -19.78 -11.27
N THR A 194 -5.69 -20.11 -10.06
CA THR A 194 -5.34 -19.15 -8.98
C THR A 194 -3.84 -19.09 -8.74
N ASP A 195 -3.13 -20.16 -9.05
CA ASP A 195 -1.70 -20.31 -8.84
C ASP A 195 -1.03 -20.88 -10.08
N VAL A 196 0.19 -20.46 -10.33
CA VAL A 196 1.04 -20.94 -11.42
C VAL A 196 2.36 -21.41 -10.82
N THR A 197 2.77 -22.63 -11.15
CA THR A 197 4.09 -23.16 -10.78
C THR A 197 4.98 -23.17 -12.01
N LEU A 198 6.14 -22.54 -11.89
CA LEU A 198 7.17 -22.44 -12.92
C LEU A 198 8.41 -23.18 -12.43
N ARG A 199 8.92 -24.13 -13.20
CA ARG A 199 10.08 -24.95 -12.85
C ARG A 199 11.37 -24.35 -13.42
N PHE A 200 12.42 -24.36 -12.63
CA PHE A 200 13.76 -24.01 -13.10
C PHE A 200 14.28 -25.05 -14.10
N ALA A 201 14.96 -24.58 -15.13
CA ALA A 201 15.72 -25.44 -16.05
C ALA A 201 17.07 -25.86 -15.43
N ASP A 202 17.61 -25.02 -14.52
CA ASP A 202 18.87 -25.24 -13.82
C ASP A 202 18.63 -25.00 -12.31
N THR A 203 19.14 -25.88 -11.46
CA THR A 203 18.95 -25.84 -10.00
C THR A 203 19.68 -24.67 -9.34
N ASP A 204 20.68 -24.08 -9.99
CA ASP A 204 21.45 -22.97 -9.43
C ASP A 204 20.75 -21.60 -9.59
N ALA A 205 19.67 -21.53 -10.37
CA ALA A 205 18.93 -20.29 -10.63
C ALA A 205 18.28 -19.69 -9.37
N ALA A 206 17.92 -20.52 -8.39
CA ALA A 206 17.33 -20.06 -7.15
C ALA A 206 18.33 -19.28 -6.27
N ASP A 207 19.59 -19.68 -6.26
CA ASP A 207 20.62 -19.15 -5.35
C ASP A 207 21.20 -17.79 -5.81
N THR A 208 21.05 -17.45 -7.09
CA THR A 208 21.61 -16.23 -7.67
C THR A 208 20.63 -15.06 -7.75
N SER A 209 19.38 -15.26 -7.32
CA SER A 209 18.33 -14.24 -7.44
C SER A 209 18.11 -13.46 -6.14
N ASN A 210 17.48 -12.30 -6.26
CA ASN A 210 17.07 -11.49 -5.12
C ASN A 210 15.58 -11.63 -4.76
N PHE A 211 14.86 -12.58 -5.38
CA PHE A 211 13.45 -12.83 -5.11
C PHE A 211 13.20 -13.47 -3.75
N ARG A 212 12.07 -13.10 -3.15
CA ARG A 212 11.61 -13.60 -1.85
C ARG A 212 10.13 -13.98 -1.90
N VAL A 213 9.74 -14.90 -1.04
CA VAL A 213 8.32 -15.19 -0.81
C VAL A 213 7.63 -13.91 -0.32
N GLY A 214 6.52 -13.56 -0.98
CA GLY A 214 5.79 -12.33 -0.75
C GLY A 214 6.06 -11.20 -1.75
N ASP A 215 7.09 -11.31 -2.59
CA ASP A 215 7.37 -10.31 -3.62
C ASP A 215 6.27 -10.27 -4.69
N ILE A 216 5.96 -9.05 -5.10
CA ILE A 216 5.01 -8.81 -6.20
C ILE A 216 5.77 -8.88 -7.50
N VAL A 217 5.24 -9.68 -8.41
CA VAL A 217 5.90 -10.01 -9.66
C VAL A 217 4.96 -9.97 -10.86
N VAL A 218 5.56 -9.79 -12.03
CA VAL A 218 4.95 -10.12 -13.31
C VAL A 218 5.55 -11.41 -13.83
N LEU A 219 4.73 -12.20 -14.50
CA LEU A 219 5.17 -13.38 -15.25
C LEU A 219 4.63 -13.33 -16.67
N TYR A 220 5.43 -13.77 -17.63
CA TYR A 220 5.07 -13.72 -19.04
C TYR A 220 5.80 -14.80 -19.84
N PRO A 221 5.17 -15.33 -20.93
CA PRO A 221 5.81 -16.30 -21.80
C PRO A 221 6.72 -15.60 -22.81
N TYR A 222 7.68 -16.35 -23.37
CA TYR A 222 8.49 -15.93 -24.51
C TYR A 222 8.98 -17.17 -25.28
N LYS A 223 9.46 -16.99 -26.50
CA LYS A 223 10.00 -18.09 -27.32
C LYS A 223 11.42 -18.46 -26.86
N GLU A 224 11.70 -19.74 -26.72
CA GLU A 224 12.96 -20.30 -26.20
C GLU A 224 14.24 -19.70 -26.83
N ASN A 225 14.22 -19.37 -28.13
CA ASN A 225 15.38 -18.83 -28.84
C ASN A 225 15.34 -17.30 -28.98
N THR A 226 14.58 -16.61 -28.09
CA THR A 226 14.49 -15.16 -28.05
C THR A 226 14.77 -14.67 -26.64
N GLU A 227 15.12 -13.39 -26.48
CA GLU A 227 15.24 -12.79 -25.17
C GLU A 227 13.85 -12.55 -24.54
N PRO A 228 13.71 -12.72 -23.20
CA PRO A 228 12.52 -12.33 -22.47
C PRO A 228 12.19 -10.84 -22.69
N ASN A 229 10.96 -10.54 -23.04
CA ASN A 229 10.51 -9.17 -23.25
C ASN A 229 9.06 -9.02 -22.78
N ALA A 230 8.87 -8.35 -21.64
CA ALA A 230 7.56 -8.10 -21.05
C ALA A 230 6.64 -7.26 -21.95
N CYS A 231 7.18 -6.50 -22.90
CA CYS A 231 6.38 -5.71 -23.85
C CYS A 231 5.83 -6.53 -25.04
N ALA A 232 6.39 -7.72 -25.30
CA ALA A 232 6.03 -8.53 -26.48
C ALA A 232 4.85 -9.47 -26.23
N TRP A 233 4.49 -9.69 -24.97
CA TRP A 233 3.49 -10.68 -24.57
C TRP A 233 2.53 -10.11 -23.51
N MET A 234 1.41 -10.79 -23.30
CA MET A 234 0.54 -10.50 -22.17
C MET A 234 1.25 -10.88 -20.88
N VAL A 235 1.28 -9.96 -19.94
CA VAL A 235 1.85 -10.18 -18.62
C VAL A 235 0.76 -10.50 -17.61
N GLU A 236 1.01 -11.50 -16.77
CA GLU A 236 0.19 -11.80 -15.61
C GLU A 236 0.87 -11.26 -14.35
N ARG A 237 0.07 -10.81 -13.39
CA ARG A 237 0.55 -10.28 -12.11
C ARG A 237 0.25 -11.24 -10.98
N GLY A 238 1.22 -11.40 -10.09
CA GLY A 238 1.05 -12.27 -8.95
C GLY A 238 1.95 -11.91 -7.78
N THR A 239 1.94 -12.77 -6.79
CA THR A 239 2.81 -12.72 -5.62
C THR A 239 3.52 -14.06 -5.50
N ILE A 240 4.81 -14.04 -5.28
CA ILE A 240 5.57 -15.28 -5.03
C ILE A 240 5.04 -15.92 -3.74
N ALA A 241 4.44 -17.08 -3.90
CA ALA A 241 3.85 -17.84 -2.79
C ALA A 241 4.83 -18.87 -2.20
N ASP A 242 5.78 -19.34 -3.02
CA ASP A 242 6.79 -20.30 -2.60
C ASP A 242 7.98 -20.28 -3.56
N ILE A 243 9.19 -20.49 -3.04
CA ILE A 243 10.42 -20.69 -3.80
C ILE A 243 11.07 -21.98 -3.27
N SER A 244 11.32 -22.91 -4.18
CA SER A 244 11.99 -24.17 -3.89
C SER A 244 13.19 -24.36 -4.83
N VAL A 245 14.01 -25.37 -4.60
CA VAL A 245 15.09 -25.76 -5.53
C VAL A 245 14.59 -26.15 -6.93
N ASP A 246 13.32 -26.59 -7.04
CA ASP A 246 12.74 -27.07 -8.31
C ASP A 246 12.01 -25.96 -9.08
N GLY A 247 11.65 -24.85 -8.43
CA GLY A 247 10.87 -23.80 -9.08
C GLY A 247 10.20 -22.81 -8.16
N VAL A 248 9.40 -21.94 -8.76
CA VAL A 248 8.69 -20.85 -8.10
C VAL A 248 7.18 -21.03 -8.29
N ARG A 249 6.42 -20.90 -7.20
CA ARG A 249 4.96 -20.84 -7.25
C ARG A 249 4.49 -19.39 -7.06
N VAL A 250 3.71 -18.93 -8.01
CA VAL A 250 3.14 -17.57 -8.03
C VAL A 250 1.64 -17.64 -7.87
N ALA A 251 1.12 -17.04 -6.81
CA ALA A 251 -0.31 -16.82 -6.63
C ALA A 251 -0.74 -15.64 -7.50
N LEU A 252 -1.67 -15.87 -8.43
CA LEU A 252 -2.15 -14.85 -9.36
C LEU A 252 -2.99 -13.81 -8.64
N ARG A 253 -2.79 -12.55 -8.98
CA ARG A 253 -3.60 -11.45 -8.45
C ARG A 253 -5.06 -11.56 -8.86
N ASN A 254 -5.31 -11.98 -10.09
CA ASN A 254 -6.63 -12.21 -10.64
C ASN A 254 -6.71 -13.66 -11.11
N PRO A 255 -7.64 -14.46 -10.58
CA PRO A 255 -7.88 -15.82 -11.07
C PRO A 255 -8.20 -15.82 -12.56
N GLN A 256 -7.56 -16.70 -13.32
CA GLN A 256 -7.75 -16.83 -14.76
C GLN A 256 -8.70 -18.00 -15.08
N THR A 257 -9.78 -17.69 -15.79
CA THR A 257 -10.76 -18.69 -16.23
C THR A 257 -10.44 -19.28 -17.59
N ASP A 258 -9.57 -18.63 -18.36
CA ASP A 258 -9.12 -19.08 -19.67
C ASP A 258 -7.66 -19.56 -19.60
N SER A 259 -7.45 -20.86 -19.58
CA SER A 259 -6.12 -21.48 -19.53
C SER A 259 -5.25 -21.17 -20.76
N ARG A 260 -5.84 -20.69 -21.87
CA ARG A 260 -5.07 -20.29 -23.08
C ARG A 260 -4.18 -19.07 -22.83
N VAL A 261 -4.42 -18.32 -21.76
CA VAL A 261 -3.54 -17.26 -21.29
C VAL A 261 -2.15 -17.81 -20.95
N PHE A 262 -2.08 -19.09 -20.60
CA PHE A 262 -0.86 -19.83 -20.27
C PHE A 262 -0.50 -20.79 -21.41
N PRO A 263 0.21 -20.34 -22.45
CA PRO A 263 0.57 -21.23 -23.57
C PRO A 263 1.47 -22.38 -23.09
N GLN A 264 1.07 -23.60 -23.50
CA GLN A 264 1.71 -24.86 -23.11
C GLN A 264 2.42 -25.53 -24.31
N THR A 265 2.70 -24.78 -25.36
CA THR A 265 3.33 -25.32 -26.57
C THR A 265 4.84 -25.48 -26.38
N ASP A 266 5.42 -26.51 -27.03
CA ASP A 266 6.86 -26.70 -27.08
C ASP A 266 7.58 -25.44 -27.60
N GLY A 267 8.74 -25.14 -27.01
CA GLY A 267 9.51 -23.95 -27.36
C GLY A 267 9.01 -22.64 -26.73
N ILE A 268 8.10 -22.71 -25.76
CA ILE A 268 7.74 -21.57 -24.88
C ILE A 268 8.47 -21.70 -23.55
N ARG A 269 9.09 -20.58 -23.15
CA ARG A 269 9.71 -20.39 -21.83
C ARG A 269 8.98 -19.26 -21.10
N TRP A 270 9.19 -19.19 -19.79
CA TRP A 270 8.60 -18.18 -18.95
C TRP A 270 9.67 -17.36 -18.24
N ALA A 271 9.34 -16.11 -17.98
CA ALA A 271 10.14 -15.21 -17.17
C ALA A 271 9.28 -14.64 -16.02
N ILE A 272 9.96 -14.34 -14.91
CA ILE A 272 9.40 -13.63 -13.75
C ILE A 272 10.29 -12.42 -13.49
N GLU A 273 9.69 -11.25 -13.30
CA GLU A 273 10.38 -10.01 -12.92
C GLU A 273 9.62 -9.31 -11.79
N HIS A 274 10.33 -8.48 -11.01
CA HIS A 274 9.69 -7.68 -9.97
C HIS A 274 8.68 -6.68 -10.55
N ASP A 275 7.55 -6.50 -9.87
CA ASP A 275 6.55 -5.47 -10.21
C ASP A 275 6.38 -4.47 -9.06
N LEU A 276 6.02 -3.24 -9.39
CA LEU A 276 5.72 -2.20 -8.43
C LEU A 276 4.21 -2.15 -8.15
N PHE A 277 3.87 -2.03 -6.88
CA PHE A 277 2.51 -1.80 -6.47
C PHE A 277 2.34 -0.36 -5.95
N ASP A 278 1.84 0.54 -6.80
CA ASP A 278 1.66 1.98 -6.47
C ASP A 278 0.74 2.26 -5.27
N SER A 279 -0.03 1.28 -4.80
CA SER A 279 -0.98 1.50 -3.70
C SER A 279 -0.32 1.77 -2.34
N SER A 280 0.93 1.34 -2.14
CA SER A 280 1.68 1.63 -0.91
C SER A 280 1.96 3.12 -0.75
N THR A 281 2.32 3.80 -1.83
CA THR A 281 2.59 5.23 -1.85
C THR A 281 1.33 6.07 -1.57
N ASN A 282 0.17 5.64 -2.09
CA ASN A 282 -1.11 6.30 -1.80
C ASN A 282 -1.44 6.31 -0.30
N ALA A 283 -1.07 5.25 0.43
CA ALA A 283 -1.29 5.19 1.87
C ALA A 283 -0.42 6.21 2.62
N LEU A 284 0.79 6.50 2.13
CA LEU A 284 1.68 7.51 2.70
C LEU A 284 1.14 8.93 2.49
N TYR A 285 0.66 9.24 1.29
CA TYR A 285 0.00 10.54 1.04
C TYR A 285 -1.24 10.74 1.89
N ALA A 286 -2.07 9.70 2.03
CA ALA A 286 -3.22 9.72 2.91
C ALA A 286 -2.80 9.93 4.39
N GLY A 287 -1.68 9.34 4.82
CA GLY A 287 -1.10 9.55 6.14
C GLY A 287 -0.69 10.99 6.38
N MET A 288 -0.01 11.62 5.40
CA MET A 288 0.36 13.04 5.47
C MET A 288 -0.88 13.95 5.53
N HIS A 289 -1.91 13.66 4.74
CA HIS A 289 -3.17 14.41 4.82
C HIS A 289 -3.88 14.20 6.18
N SER A 290 -3.84 12.98 6.73
CA SER A 290 -4.41 12.68 8.04
C SER A 290 -3.74 13.50 9.16
N PHE A 291 -2.44 13.78 9.04
CA PHE A 291 -1.74 14.67 9.96
C PHE A 291 -2.37 16.08 9.95
N LEU A 292 -2.59 16.68 8.78
CA LEU A 292 -3.19 18.03 8.68
C LEU A 292 -4.64 18.09 9.20
N THR A 293 -5.37 16.98 9.16
CA THR A 293 -6.75 16.88 9.65
C THR A 293 -6.86 16.45 11.11
N ALA A 294 -5.76 16.01 11.72
CA ALA A 294 -5.72 15.63 13.11
C ALA A 294 -6.00 16.84 14.05
N PRO A 295 -6.51 16.61 15.28
CA PRO A 295 -6.67 17.68 16.25
C PRO A 295 -5.35 18.43 16.49
N ILE A 296 -5.43 19.74 16.67
CA ILE A 296 -4.27 20.62 16.96
C ILE A 296 -3.38 20.02 18.06
N ARG A 297 -3.99 19.56 19.15
CA ARG A 297 -3.27 18.93 20.26
C ARG A 297 -2.37 17.76 19.81
N ARG A 298 -2.83 16.92 18.86
CA ARG A 298 -2.05 15.81 18.32
C ARG A 298 -0.92 16.33 17.43
N ARG A 299 -1.20 17.30 16.57
CA ARG A 299 -0.21 17.92 15.68
C ARG A 299 0.90 18.62 16.45
N ASP A 300 0.55 19.39 17.50
CA ASP A 300 1.53 20.05 18.36
C ASP A 300 2.45 19.07 19.09
N MET A 301 1.91 17.92 19.53
CA MET A 301 2.74 16.85 20.11
C MET A 301 3.71 16.28 19.09
N LEU A 302 3.22 15.95 17.87
CA LEU A 302 4.04 15.37 16.80
C LEU A 302 5.13 16.33 16.31
N LEU A 303 4.84 17.64 16.29
CA LEU A 303 5.79 18.70 15.95
C LEU A 303 6.62 19.20 17.14
N SER A 304 6.60 18.50 18.26
CA SER A 304 7.32 18.87 19.49
C SER A 304 6.99 20.27 20.02
N GLN A 305 5.83 20.83 19.67
CA GLN A 305 5.35 22.13 20.20
C GLN A 305 4.78 21.99 21.61
N ARG A 306 4.52 20.78 22.05
CA ARG A 306 4.21 20.43 23.44
C ARG A 306 4.74 19.04 23.78
N MET A 307 4.95 18.79 25.05
CA MET A 307 5.30 17.46 25.55
C MET A 307 4.06 16.55 25.60
N PRO A 308 4.23 15.21 25.40
CA PRO A 308 3.19 14.24 25.65
C PRO A 308 2.71 14.27 27.11
N GLU A 309 1.43 14.05 27.33
CA GLU A 309 0.87 14.03 28.69
C GLU A 309 1.24 12.76 29.45
N ILE A 310 1.52 12.96 30.74
CA ILE A 310 1.81 11.90 31.71
C ILE A 310 0.79 11.99 32.87
N ASP A 311 0.30 10.84 33.31
CA ASP A 311 -0.58 10.72 34.47
C ASP A 311 0.10 9.84 35.53
N ALA A 312 0.76 10.47 36.47
CA ALA A 312 1.46 9.81 37.56
C ALA A 312 0.52 8.99 38.50
N GLY A 313 -0.81 9.24 38.42
CA GLY A 313 -1.78 8.48 39.19
C GLY A 313 -2.07 7.08 38.62
N ARG A 314 -1.65 6.79 37.39
CA ARG A 314 -1.79 5.46 36.78
C ARG A 314 -0.64 4.57 37.24
N CYS A 315 -0.94 3.69 38.21
CA CYS A 315 0.02 2.76 38.74
C CYS A 315 -0.11 1.39 38.08
N ARG A 316 0.99 0.68 37.93
CA ARG A 316 0.98 -0.73 37.50
C ARG A 316 0.29 -1.61 38.55
N LYS A 317 -0.32 -2.69 38.10
CA LYS A 317 -1.00 -3.68 38.95
C LYS A 317 -0.19 -4.98 39.11
N GLY A 318 0.58 -5.34 38.06
CA GLY A 318 1.39 -6.55 38.02
C GLY A 318 2.81 -6.35 38.56
N ASP A 319 3.54 -7.45 38.72
CA ASP A 319 4.96 -7.45 39.02
C ASP A 319 5.73 -8.08 37.84
N TYR A 320 6.71 -7.34 37.33
CA TYR A 320 7.49 -7.65 36.11
C TYR A 320 9.00 -7.64 36.39
N GLY A 321 9.42 -7.74 37.67
CA GLY A 321 10.81 -7.75 38.06
C GLY A 321 11.56 -6.49 37.60
N ASP A 322 12.67 -6.69 36.92
CA ASP A 322 13.53 -5.60 36.43
C ASP A 322 12.82 -4.63 35.46
N PHE A 323 11.69 -5.06 34.87
CA PHE A 323 10.90 -4.24 33.94
C PHE A 323 9.82 -3.40 34.62
N ASN A 324 9.69 -3.45 35.94
CA ASN A 324 8.68 -2.72 36.70
C ASN A 324 8.65 -1.23 36.38
N THR A 325 9.81 -0.58 36.38
CA THR A 325 9.92 0.86 36.07
C THR A 325 9.52 1.17 34.63
N LEU A 326 9.88 0.32 33.68
CA LEU A 326 9.50 0.49 32.27
C LEU A 326 7.98 0.41 32.11
N VAL A 327 7.37 -0.65 32.66
CA VAL A 327 5.93 -0.90 32.56
C VAL A 327 5.13 0.24 33.20
N GLU A 328 5.57 0.69 34.38
CA GLU A 328 4.92 1.79 35.09
C GLU A 328 4.95 3.08 34.30
N ARG A 329 6.11 3.48 33.77
CA ARG A 329 6.24 4.68 32.92
C ARG A 329 5.43 4.57 31.64
N ALA A 330 5.41 3.40 31.00
CA ALA A 330 4.60 3.15 29.83
C ALA A 330 3.11 3.28 30.14
N LYS A 331 2.65 2.82 31.31
CA LYS A 331 1.26 2.95 31.77
C LYS A 331 0.89 4.39 32.10
N GLN A 332 1.81 5.16 32.69
CA GLN A 332 1.63 6.57 33.02
C GLN A 332 1.54 7.48 31.80
N ALA A 333 2.18 7.13 30.69
CA ALA A 333 2.08 7.89 29.45
C ALA A 333 0.65 7.83 28.89
N ARG A 334 0.05 8.99 28.63
CA ARG A 334 -1.33 9.09 28.11
C ARG A 334 -1.41 9.17 26.60
N GLU A 335 -0.31 9.54 25.92
CA GLU A 335 -0.33 9.78 24.48
C GLU A 335 0.80 9.04 23.76
N LEU A 336 2.04 9.24 24.19
CA LEU A 336 3.22 8.69 23.55
C LEU A 336 4.28 8.31 24.59
N PHE A 337 4.86 7.12 24.43
CA PHE A 337 6.01 6.66 25.21
C PHE A 337 7.05 6.02 24.29
N LEU A 338 8.31 6.39 24.47
CA LEU A 338 9.43 5.87 23.69
C LEU A 338 10.25 4.91 24.53
N VAL A 339 10.48 3.71 24.03
CA VAL A 339 11.35 2.70 24.61
C VAL A 339 12.57 2.53 23.71
N ILE A 340 13.71 3.01 24.19
CA ILE A 340 14.98 2.92 23.46
C ILE A 340 15.88 1.93 24.17
N GLY A 341 16.42 0.97 23.44
CA GLY A 341 17.37 0.00 24.00
C GLY A 341 18.17 -0.73 22.92
N PRO A 342 19.45 -1.03 23.20
CA PRO A 342 20.30 -1.78 22.28
C PRO A 342 19.77 -3.18 21.96
N PRO A 343 20.34 -3.87 20.94
CA PRO A 343 20.05 -5.28 20.68
C PRO A 343 20.31 -6.15 21.92
N GLY A 344 19.51 -7.19 22.09
CA GLY A 344 19.67 -8.16 23.19
C GLY A 344 19.19 -7.70 24.57
N THR A 345 18.68 -6.48 24.73
CA THR A 345 18.14 -5.99 26.02
C THR A 345 16.72 -6.50 26.34
N GLY A 346 16.15 -7.36 25.48
CA GLY A 346 14.83 -7.93 25.72
C GLY A 346 13.66 -7.01 25.42
N LYS A 347 13.85 -5.97 24.59
CA LYS A 347 12.79 -5.01 24.22
C LYS A 347 11.50 -5.71 23.75
N THR A 348 11.61 -6.59 22.79
CA THR A 348 10.48 -7.35 22.23
C THR A 348 10.06 -8.50 23.11
N SER A 349 11.03 -9.24 23.69
CA SER A 349 10.76 -10.47 24.44
C SER A 349 10.19 -10.22 25.84
N PHE A 350 10.57 -9.12 26.47
CA PHE A 350 10.14 -8.77 27.83
C PHE A 350 9.47 -7.41 27.89
N GLY A 351 10.05 -6.37 27.26
CA GLY A 351 9.51 -5.01 27.30
C GLY A 351 8.11 -4.95 26.74
N LEU A 352 7.93 -5.35 25.48
CA LEU A 352 6.63 -5.35 24.79
C LEU A 352 5.62 -6.24 25.54
N LEU A 353 6.00 -7.49 25.87
CA LEU A 353 5.09 -8.45 26.50
C LEU A 353 4.63 -8.01 27.89
N ASN A 354 5.53 -7.43 28.69
CA ASN A 354 5.16 -6.99 30.04
C ASN A 354 4.25 -5.75 29.99
N ILE A 355 4.49 -4.82 29.07
CA ILE A 355 3.55 -3.69 28.82
C ILE A 355 2.20 -4.24 28.38
N LEU A 356 2.16 -5.17 27.43
CA LEU A 356 0.92 -5.80 26.97
C LEU A 356 0.17 -6.50 28.12
N ARG A 357 0.87 -7.30 28.92
CA ARG A 357 0.27 -8.02 30.06
C ARG A 357 -0.33 -7.07 31.08
N GLU A 358 0.36 -6.00 31.41
CA GLU A 358 -0.14 -4.97 32.34
C GLU A 358 -1.43 -4.34 31.81
N GLU A 359 -1.47 -4.00 30.52
CA GLU A 359 -2.66 -3.40 29.92
C GLU A 359 -3.82 -4.39 29.81
N LEU A 360 -3.56 -5.68 29.63
CA LEU A 360 -4.58 -6.72 29.61
C LEU A 360 -5.19 -7.01 30.99
N LEU A 361 -4.61 -6.52 32.08
CA LEU A 361 -5.25 -6.54 33.41
C LEU A 361 -6.46 -5.61 33.50
N GLU A 362 -6.59 -4.63 32.61
CA GLU A 362 -7.80 -3.83 32.45
C GLU A 362 -8.80 -4.60 31.56
N ALA A 363 -10.03 -4.78 32.01
CA ALA A 363 -11.00 -5.69 31.39
C ALA A 363 -11.31 -5.37 29.94
N ASP A 364 -11.46 -4.09 29.59
CA ASP A 364 -11.97 -3.65 28.28
C ASP A 364 -10.90 -3.07 27.36
N THR A 365 -9.61 -3.22 27.71
CA THR A 365 -8.51 -2.65 26.92
C THR A 365 -8.35 -3.38 25.59
N SER A 366 -8.27 -2.60 24.52
CA SER A 366 -8.04 -3.04 23.15
C SER A 366 -6.67 -2.60 22.67
N ILE A 367 -5.82 -3.56 22.26
CA ILE A 367 -4.41 -3.34 21.99
C ILE A 367 -4.08 -3.72 20.55
N LEU A 368 -3.31 -2.86 19.89
CA LEU A 368 -2.78 -3.05 18.56
C LEU A 368 -1.28 -3.26 18.63
N LEU A 369 -0.79 -4.40 18.14
CA LEU A 369 0.62 -4.73 18.09
C LEU A 369 1.10 -4.60 16.64
N LEU A 370 2.10 -3.77 16.43
CA LEU A 370 2.58 -3.40 15.11
C LEU A 370 4.08 -3.64 15.00
N SER A 371 4.52 -3.99 13.79
CA SER A 371 5.91 -3.92 13.39
C SER A 371 6.04 -3.58 11.89
N TYR A 372 7.27 -3.36 11.43
CA TYR A 372 7.53 -3.04 10.04
C TYR A 372 7.39 -4.26 9.12
N THR A 373 7.94 -5.42 9.52
CA THR A 373 7.98 -6.64 8.70
C THR A 373 6.99 -7.70 9.17
N ASN A 374 6.54 -8.54 8.23
CA ASN A 374 5.70 -9.70 8.55
C ASN A 374 6.40 -10.66 9.52
N ARG A 375 7.72 -10.90 9.33
CA ARG A 375 8.52 -11.75 10.20
C ARG A 375 8.51 -11.25 11.65
N ALA A 376 8.71 -9.95 11.86
CA ALA A 376 8.67 -9.37 13.21
C ALA A 376 7.28 -9.47 13.85
N VAL A 377 6.22 -9.30 13.06
CA VAL A 377 4.85 -9.51 13.57
C VAL A 377 4.63 -10.99 13.91
N ASP A 378 5.14 -11.93 13.13
CA ASP A 378 5.01 -13.36 13.41
C ASP A 378 5.82 -13.78 14.64
N GLU A 379 6.97 -13.13 14.91
CA GLU A 379 7.68 -13.28 16.20
C GLU A 379 6.84 -12.81 17.40
N ILE A 380 6.13 -11.69 17.26
CA ILE A 380 5.16 -11.23 18.28
C ILE A 380 4.05 -12.27 18.44
N CYS A 381 3.47 -12.77 17.35
CA CYS A 381 2.44 -13.81 17.37
C CYS A 381 2.90 -15.10 18.06
N SER A 382 4.15 -15.53 17.86
CA SER A 382 4.75 -16.68 18.57
C SER A 382 4.69 -16.49 20.08
N LYS A 383 5.16 -15.34 20.55
CA LYS A 383 5.19 -15.02 21.98
C LYS A 383 3.79 -14.92 22.59
N LEU A 384 2.81 -14.38 21.85
CA LEU A 384 1.42 -14.36 22.29
C LEU A 384 0.84 -15.77 22.46
N LYS A 385 1.12 -16.64 21.49
CA LYS A 385 0.68 -18.05 21.53
C LYS A 385 1.30 -18.81 22.70
N GLU A 386 2.60 -18.62 22.94
CA GLU A 386 3.32 -19.21 24.10
C GLU A 386 2.71 -18.76 25.44
N GLN A 387 2.16 -17.55 25.49
CA GLN A 387 1.52 -16.97 26.67
C GLN A 387 0.02 -17.29 26.77
N GLY A 388 -0.56 -18.01 25.79
CA GLY A 388 -2.00 -18.29 25.74
C GLY A 388 -2.88 -17.04 25.52
N ILE A 389 -2.32 -15.96 24.93
CA ILE A 389 -3.05 -14.74 24.63
C ILE A 389 -3.69 -14.89 23.25
N ASP A 390 -5.04 -14.79 23.16
CA ASP A 390 -5.73 -14.82 21.87
C ASP A 390 -5.55 -13.50 21.12
N PHE A 391 -5.42 -13.60 19.78
CA PHE A 391 -5.21 -12.44 18.93
C PHE A 391 -5.81 -12.64 17.54
N ILE A 392 -6.00 -11.53 16.83
CA ILE A 392 -6.28 -11.50 15.39
C ILE A 392 -5.03 -11.00 14.66
N ARG A 393 -4.62 -11.71 13.62
CA ARG A 393 -3.55 -11.29 12.69
C ARG A 393 -4.18 -10.69 11.43
N ILE A 394 -3.82 -9.44 11.11
CA ILE A 394 -4.20 -8.79 9.83
C ILE A 394 -3.05 -8.98 8.84
N GLY A 395 -3.34 -9.62 7.73
CA GLY A 395 -2.39 -9.94 6.67
C GLY A 395 -2.96 -10.98 5.72
N SER A 396 -2.14 -11.41 4.74
CA SER A 396 -2.47 -12.50 3.82
C SER A 396 -1.85 -13.82 4.29
N GLU A 397 -2.34 -14.94 3.80
CA GLU A 397 -1.77 -16.26 4.07
C GLU A 397 -0.33 -16.39 3.52
N ILE A 398 -0.02 -15.70 2.42
CA ILE A 398 1.31 -15.70 1.82
C ILE A 398 2.32 -14.98 2.70
N SER A 399 1.90 -13.92 3.38
CA SER A 399 2.76 -13.04 4.20
C SER A 399 2.77 -13.41 5.68
N CYS A 400 2.16 -14.52 6.07
CA CYS A 400 1.99 -14.97 7.45
C CYS A 400 2.48 -16.41 7.59
N ASP A 401 3.21 -16.72 8.66
CA ASP A 401 3.61 -18.09 8.94
C ASP A 401 2.38 -18.99 9.10
N LYS A 402 2.44 -20.20 8.54
CA LYS A 402 1.37 -21.21 8.58
C LYS A 402 0.86 -21.48 9.99
N ALA A 403 1.73 -21.38 11.00
CA ALA A 403 1.37 -21.58 12.41
C ALA A 403 0.30 -20.60 12.90
N TYR A 404 0.11 -19.45 12.24
CA TYR A 404 -0.83 -18.37 12.62
C TYR A 404 -1.97 -18.19 11.64
N HIS A 405 -2.12 -19.04 10.62
CA HIS A 405 -3.22 -18.94 9.64
C HIS A 405 -4.59 -18.98 10.32
N ALA A 406 -4.77 -19.79 11.37
CA ALA A 406 -6.00 -19.82 12.15
C ALA A 406 -6.35 -18.47 12.83
N ASN A 407 -5.34 -17.63 13.10
CA ASN A 407 -5.49 -16.32 13.72
C ASN A 407 -5.72 -15.20 12.71
N LEU A 408 -5.54 -15.45 11.39
CA LEU A 408 -5.82 -14.46 10.36
C LEU A 408 -7.28 -14.01 10.42
N LEU A 409 -7.50 -12.70 10.35
CA LEU A 409 -8.83 -12.11 10.33
C LEU A 409 -9.73 -12.81 9.29
N ARG A 410 -9.21 -12.99 8.07
CA ARG A 410 -9.91 -13.70 7.00
C ARG A 410 -10.47 -15.05 7.44
N ASN A 411 -9.67 -15.85 8.15
CA ASN A 411 -10.05 -17.19 8.56
C ASN A 411 -11.01 -17.17 9.78
N LYS A 412 -10.78 -16.24 10.72
CA LYS A 412 -11.71 -16.05 11.86
C LYS A 412 -13.11 -15.61 11.42
N ILE A 413 -13.25 -14.88 10.31
CA ILE A 413 -14.55 -14.39 9.81
C ILE A 413 -15.20 -15.27 8.74
N GLN A 414 -14.59 -16.38 8.33
CA GLN A 414 -15.14 -17.26 7.27
C GLN A 414 -16.58 -17.72 7.54
N GLN A 415 -16.94 -17.90 8.80
CA GLN A 415 -18.26 -18.34 9.19
C GLN A 415 -19.25 -17.17 9.37
N CYS A 416 -18.78 -15.93 9.32
CA CYS A 416 -19.61 -14.74 9.45
C CYS A 416 -20.44 -14.53 8.17
N ARG A 417 -21.76 -14.49 8.32
CA ARG A 417 -22.68 -14.31 7.17
C ARG A 417 -23.12 -12.87 6.95
N THR A 418 -22.85 -11.98 7.91
CA THR A 418 -23.27 -10.58 7.88
C THR A 418 -22.10 -9.65 8.23
N GLY A 419 -22.16 -8.39 7.76
CA GLY A 419 -21.18 -7.38 8.12
C GLY A 419 -21.12 -7.10 9.63
N ASP A 420 -22.26 -7.19 10.31
CA ASP A 420 -22.33 -7.00 11.76
C ASP A 420 -21.61 -8.13 12.53
N ALA A 421 -21.69 -9.38 12.06
CA ALA A 421 -20.95 -10.49 12.65
C ALA A 421 -19.44 -10.31 12.48
N VAL A 422 -18.99 -9.85 11.30
CA VAL A 422 -17.57 -9.49 11.04
C VAL A 422 -17.14 -8.36 11.98
N ALA A 423 -17.94 -7.31 12.10
CA ALA A 423 -17.66 -6.19 13.00
C ALA A 423 -17.62 -6.62 14.47
N GLY A 424 -18.49 -7.56 14.88
CA GLY A 424 -18.50 -8.17 16.21
C GLY A 424 -17.18 -8.89 16.49
N THR A 425 -16.75 -9.79 15.61
CA THR A 425 -15.46 -10.52 15.75
C THR A 425 -14.29 -9.58 15.97
N LEU A 426 -14.24 -8.46 15.22
CA LEU A 426 -13.19 -7.46 15.37
C LEU A 426 -13.30 -6.69 16.69
N LYS A 427 -14.51 -6.30 17.11
CA LYS A 427 -14.75 -5.54 18.35
C LYS A 427 -14.36 -6.37 19.57
N ASP A 428 -14.69 -7.65 19.59
CA ASP A 428 -14.45 -8.55 20.71
C ASP A 428 -12.96 -8.93 20.88
N ALA A 429 -12.16 -8.84 19.81
CA ALA A 429 -10.73 -9.14 19.88
C ALA A 429 -10.00 -8.08 20.71
N ARG A 430 -9.38 -8.48 21.80
CA ARG A 430 -8.59 -7.59 22.66
C ARG A 430 -7.22 -7.25 22.06
N VAL A 431 -6.61 -8.17 21.34
CA VAL A 431 -5.28 -8.00 20.72
C VAL A 431 -5.38 -8.21 19.21
N VAL A 432 -4.87 -7.24 18.48
CA VAL A 432 -4.76 -7.29 17.01
C VAL A 432 -3.32 -7.07 16.61
N CYS A 433 -2.78 -7.92 15.75
CA CYS A 433 -1.40 -7.87 15.25
C CYS A 433 -1.40 -7.55 13.74
N ALA A 434 -0.55 -6.63 13.31
CA ALA A 434 -0.43 -6.27 11.90
C ALA A 434 0.94 -5.66 11.58
N THR A 435 1.28 -5.60 10.29
CA THR A 435 2.31 -4.65 9.84
C THR A 435 1.72 -3.25 9.71
N THR A 436 2.56 -2.21 9.86
CA THR A 436 2.14 -0.82 9.63
C THR A 436 1.60 -0.61 8.22
N ALA A 437 2.20 -1.23 7.21
CA ALA A 437 1.75 -1.18 5.83
C ALA A 437 0.36 -1.82 5.63
N ALA A 438 0.10 -2.98 6.25
CA ALA A 438 -1.19 -3.65 6.17
C ALA A 438 -2.31 -2.80 6.78
N LEU A 439 -2.06 -2.09 7.88
CA LEU A 439 -3.05 -1.20 8.47
C LEU A 439 -3.26 0.09 7.68
N ASN A 440 -2.20 0.72 7.21
CA ASN A 440 -2.31 1.92 6.36
C ASN A 440 -3.13 1.64 5.09
N SER A 441 -3.05 0.40 4.55
CA SER A 441 -3.89 -0.03 3.43
C SER A 441 -5.33 -0.38 3.85
N ASN A 442 -5.60 -0.57 5.14
CA ASN A 442 -6.89 -1.01 5.68
C ASN A 442 -7.45 -0.05 6.75
N VAL A 443 -7.29 1.25 6.57
CA VAL A 443 -7.74 2.30 7.51
C VAL A 443 -9.25 2.23 7.84
N ASN A 444 -10.05 1.58 6.99
CA ASN A 444 -11.46 1.35 7.25
C ASN A 444 -11.72 0.48 8.51
N LEU A 445 -10.74 -0.27 8.97
CA LEU A 445 -10.80 -1.00 10.24
C LEU A 445 -11.09 -0.05 11.41
N PHE A 446 -10.55 1.16 11.39
CA PHE A 446 -10.75 2.16 12.42
C PHE A 446 -12.20 2.73 12.47
N LYS A 447 -13.00 2.53 11.42
CA LYS A 447 -14.44 2.81 11.45
C LYS A 447 -15.21 1.78 12.28
N ILE A 448 -14.65 0.57 12.45
CA ILE A 448 -15.28 -0.53 13.17
C ILE A 448 -14.78 -0.61 14.60
N LYS A 449 -13.47 -0.44 14.82
CA LYS A 449 -12.79 -0.64 16.09
C LYS A 449 -11.84 0.50 16.41
N ARG A 450 -11.86 0.93 17.66
CA ARG A 450 -10.87 1.82 18.26
C ARG A 450 -9.92 1.01 19.14
N PHE A 451 -8.72 1.54 19.33
CA PHE A 451 -7.72 0.93 20.20
C PHE A 451 -7.28 1.90 21.30
N ASP A 452 -7.11 1.37 22.51
CA ASP A 452 -6.63 2.15 23.65
C ASP A 452 -5.13 2.34 23.59
N LEU A 453 -4.42 1.35 23.05
CA LEU A 453 -2.98 1.34 22.93
C LEU A 453 -2.53 0.71 21.60
N ALA A 454 -1.58 1.36 20.92
CA ALA A 454 -0.73 0.70 19.91
C ALA A 454 0.69 0.56 20.44
N ILE A 455 1.25 -0.64 20.37
CA ILE A 455 2.67 -0.90 20.62
C ILE A 455 3.31 -1.19 19.27
N VAL A 456 4.29 -0.38 18.89
CA VAL A 456 5.02 -0.49 17.64
C VAL A 456 6.42 -0.98 17.94
N ASP A 457 6.72 -2.20 17.55
CA ASP A 457 8.06 -2.78 17.67
C ASP A 457 8.91 -2.45 16.44
N GLU A 458 10.22 -2.34 16.63
CA GLU A 458 11.18 -1.91 15.61
C GLU A 458 10.80 -0.57 14.95
N ALA A 459 10.27 0.37 15.76
CA ALA A 459 9.77 1.67 15.27
C ALA A 459 10.85 2.52 14.59
N SER A 460 12.12 2.33 14.93
CA SER A 460 13.26 3.02 14.29
C SER A 460 13.48 2.65 12.82
N GLN A 461 12.92 1.53 12.36
CA GLN A 461 12.98 1.08 10.96
C GLN A 461 11.79 1.58 10.13
N ILE A 462 10.87 2.34 10.72
CA ILE A 462 9.64 2.78 10.07
C ILE A 462 9.78 4.25 9.70
N LEU A 463 9.57 4.58 8.44
CA LEU A 463 9.48 5.97 8.00
C LEU A 463 8.32 6.69 8.67
N GLU A 464 8.55 7.91 9.11
CA GLU A 464 7.57 8.71 9.84
C GLU A 464 6.21 8.83 9.11
N PRO A 465 6.11 9.03 7.78
CA PRO A 465 4.83 9.04 7.09
C PRO A 465 3.99 7.77 7.27
N HIS A 466 4.60 6.60 7.43
CA HIS A 466 3.87 5.37 7.75
C HIS A 466 3.26 5.40 9.15
N LEU A 467 3.95 6.00 10.12
CA LEU A 467 3.44 6.16 11.48
C LEU A 467 2.38 7.24 11.57
N LEU A 468 2.55 8.36 10.85
CA LEU A 468 1.60 9.48 10.84
C LEU A 468 0.18 9.04 10.45
N GLY A 469 0.05 8.17 9.45
CA GLY A 469 -1.23 7.61 9.03
C GLY A 469 -1.97 6.91 10.16
N LEU A 470 -1.24 6.24 11.05
CA LEU A 470 -1.78 5.53 12.21
C LEU A 470 -1.97 6.46 13.42
N MET A 471 -0.98 7.32 13.70
CA MET A 471 -1.02 8.24 14.84
C MET A 471 -2.11 9.30 14.69
N CYS A 472 -2.45 9.65 13.47
CA CYS A 472 -3.50 10.62 13.13
C CYS A 472 -4.81 9.97 12.66
N ALA A 473 -4.91 8.62 12.68
CA ALA A 473 -6.13 7.92 12.27
C ALA A 473 -7.32 8.30 13.12
N ARG A 474 -8.50 8.43 12.48
CA ARG A 474 -9.74 8.85 13.11
C ARG A 474 -10.82 7.78 13.06
N SER A 475 -11.63 7.72 14.10
CA SER A 475 -12.85 6.94 14.18
C SER A 475 -14.02 7.89 14.48
N GLY A 476 -14.64 8.40 13.44
CA GLY A 476 -15.57 9.53 13.55
C GLY A 476 -14.85 10.78 14.09
N ASN A 477 -15.38 11.37 15.16
CA ASN A 477 -14.80 12.57 15.79
C ASN A 477 -13.72 12.27 16.84
N ALA A 478 -13.37 11.00 17.06
CA ALA A 478 -12.37 10.60 18.06
C ALA A 478 -11.12 10.02 17.39
N ASP A 479 -10.00 10.00 18.13
CA ASP A 479 -8.80 9.30 17.71
C ASP A 479 -9.08 7.79 17.62
N ALA A 480 -8.61 7.16 16.55
CA ALA A 480 -8.75 5.73 16.36
C ALA A 480 -7.86 4.94 17.33
N ILE A 481 -6.72 5.52 17.68
CA ILE A 481 -5.75 4.97 18.63
C ILE A 481 -5.46 6.05 19.66
N SER A 482 -5.71 5.75 20.93
CA SER A 482 -5.59 6.73 22.00
C SER A 482 -4.14 6.99 22.38
N ARG A 483 -3.31 5.95 22.50
CA ARG A 483 -1.95 5.98 23.03
C ARG A 483 -1.00 5.13 22.22
N PHE A 484 0.26 5.53 22.18
CA PHE A 484 1.33 4.83 21.46
C PHE A 484 2.51 4.53 22.37
N VAL A 485 3.06 3.33 22.25
CA VAL A 485 4.37 2.94 22.75
C VAL A 485 5.23 2.56 21.55
N LEU A 486 6.29 3.33 21.29
CA LEU A 486 7.23 3.06 20.20
C LEU A 486 8.49 2.44 20.78
N ILE A 487 8.83 1.24 20.32
CA ILE A 487 9.97 0.48 20.77
C ILE A 487 10.98 0.39 19.63
N GLY A 488 12.24 0.75 19.88
CA GLY A 488 13.25 0.71 18.82
C GLY A 488 14.65 1.02 19.30
N ASP A 489 15.55 1.14 18.35
CA ASP A 489 16.95 1.52 18.57
C ASP A 489 17.41 2.41 17.40
N HIS A 490 17.55 3.70 17.65
CA HIS A 490 17.99 4.66 16.64
C HIS A 490 19.44 4.49 16.17
N LYS A 491 20.22 3.58 16.81
CA LYS A 491 21.57 3.21 16.40
C LYS A 491 21.65 1.95 15.55
N GLN A 492 20.50 1.27 15.35
CA GLN A 492 20.40 0.18 14.38
C GLN A 492 20.16 0.71 12.96
N LEU A 493 20.03 -0.21 12.00
CA LEU A 493 19.78 0.14 10.60
C LEU A 493 18.50 1.00 10.50
N PRO A 494 18.59 2.16 9.83
CA PRO A 494 17.42 3.01 9.59
C PRO A 494 16.47 2.39 8.58
N ALA A 495 15.34 3.03 8.36
CA ALA A 495 14.45 2.69 7.26
C ALA A 495 15.19 2.72 5.91
N VAL A 496 14.89 1.74 5.06
CA VAL A 496 15.48 1.67 3.71
C VAL A 496 14.82 2.71 2.82
N VAL A 497 15.64 3.57 2.21
CA VAL A 497 15.21 4.63 1.29
C VAL A 497 16.05 4.58 0.01
N GLN A 498 15.46 5.04 -1.10
CA GLN A 498 16.14 5.13 -2.40
C GLN A 498 17.05 6.35 -2.47
N GLN A 499 16.70 7.43 -1.77
CA GLN A 499 17.49 8.64 -1.70
C GLN A 499 18.80 8.40 -0.97
N THR A 500 19.85 9.12 -1.36
CA THR A 500 21.09 9.22 -0.59
C THR A 500 20.88 10.11 0.65
N GLU A 501 21.75 9.97 1.65
CA GLU A 501 21.69 10.84 2.84
C GLU A 501 21.79 12.33 2.48
N ALA A 502 22.62 12.68 1.50
CA ALA A 502 22.76 14.05 1.02
C ALA A 502 21.49 14.59 0.35
N GLU A 503 20.76 13.72 -0.36
CA GLU A 503 19.51 14.08 -1.03
C GLU A 503 18.33 14.23 -0.07
N SER A 504 18.34 13.47 1.03
CA SER A 504 17.28 13.51 2.06
C SER A 504 17.49 14.57 3.12
N ARG A 505 18.71 15.13 3.21
CA ARG A 505 19.01 16.21 4.19
C ARG A 505 18.24 17.48 3.87
N VAL A 506 17.63 18.03 4.89
CA VAL A 506 17.09 19.38 4.84
C VAL A 506 18.25 20.36 4.96
N THR A 507 18.59 21.01 3.85
CA THR A 507 19.76 21.93 3.80
C THR A 507 19.42 23.38 4.08
N GLU A 508 18.15 23.73 4.32
CA GLU A 508 17.72 25.11 4.53
C GLU A 508 17.85 25.51 5.99
N PRO A 509 18.54 26.66 6.28
CA PRO A 509 18.73 27.16 7.64
C PRO A 509 17.41 27.41 8.40
N GLU A 510 16.33 27.70 7.69
CA GLU A 510 15.03 28.00 8.26
C GLU A 510 14.38 26.79 8.95
N LEU A 511 14.74 25.57 8.55
CA LEU A 511 14.26 24.33 9.17
C LEU A 511 15.15 23.84 10.32
N LEU A 512 16.42 24.28 10.36
CA LEU A 512 17.33 24.02 11.47
C LEU A 512 17.07 24.93 12.67
N ALA A 513 16.28 25.99 12.48
CA ALA A 513 15.90 26.92 13.53
C ALA A 513 14.58 26.56 14.25
N ILE A 514 13.93 25.50 13.85
CA ILE A 514 12.73 24.94 14.46
C ILE A 514 13.09 23.70 15.25
#